data_a592db9aef4b4bb19ae79f4bb588e0d4
#
_entry.id   a592db9aef4b4bb19ae79f4bb588e0d4
#
_cell.length_a   1.000
_cell.length_b   1.000
_cell.length_c   1.000
_cell.angle_alpha   90.00
_cell.angle_beta   90.00
_cell.angle_gamma   90.00
#
_symmetry.space_group_name_H-M   'P 1'
#
loop_
_entity.id
_entity.type
_entity.pdbx_description
1 polymer ?
#
loop_
_entity_poly.entity_id
_entity_poly.type
_entity_poly.pdbx_seq_one_letter_code
_entity_poly.pdbx_strand_id
1 'polypeptide(L)'
;MITNILKNIRSSKPTYPKNFISIVDNLQDQDKREENISQIWKAYELAKELHKDQKRASGEPYFTHCEHVGLILSKWRIDIDTIIAGLLHDSIEDTSISRTELTSEFNQDVTNLIEGVTKLSGIRFNSKKQEQAENFMKMFLSMAKDIRVIIIKFADRLHNM
;
A
#
# COMPACT_ATOMS: atom_id res chain seq x y z
N MET A 1 10.35 -5.52 -16.00
CA MET A 1 9.32 -6.42 -15.40
C MET A 1 7.98 -5.70 -15.26
N ILE A 2 7.91 -4.59 -14.55
CA ILE A 2 6.66 -3.82 -14.31
C ILE A 2 5.95 -3.39 -15.59
N THR A 3 6.70 -2.97 -16.62
CA THR A 3 6.15 -2.51 -17.91
C THR A 3 5.33 -3.59 -18.62
N ASN A 4 5.72 -4.86 -18.51
CA ASN A 4 4.98 -5.97 -19.11
C ASN A 4 3.71 -6.30 -18.30
N ILE A 5 3.80 -6.23 -16.97
CA ILE A 5 2.64 -6.41 -16.06
C ILE A 5 1.58 -5.35 -16.39
N LEU A 6 1.98 -4.09 -16.48
CA LEU A 6 1.07 -2.98 -16.71
C LEU A 6 0.49 -2.94 -18.13
N LYS A 7 1.21 -3.45 -19.14
CA LYS A 7 0.64 -3.61 -20.50
C LYS A 7 -0.54 -4.58 -20.50
N ASN A 8 -0.43 -5.69 -19.77
CA ASN A 8 -1.51 -6.68 -19.67
C ASN A 8 -2.73 -6.12 -18.93
N ILE A 9 -2.52 -5.29 -17.90
CA ILE A 9 -3.60 -4.64 -17.15
C ILE A 9 -4.38 -3.65 -18.04
N ARG A 10 -3.72 -2.95 -18.96
CA ARG A 10 -4.33 -1.93 -19.84
C ARG A 10 -5.15 -2.53 -21.01
N SER A 11 -4.98 -3.81 -21.33
CA SER A 11 -5.52 -4.40 -22.58
C SER A 11 -6.92 -4.99 -22.48
N SER A 12 -7.50 -5.16 -21.28
CA SER A 12 -8.84 -5.74 -21.06
C SER A 12 -9.76 -4.77 -20.32
N LYS A 13 -11.06 -4.75 -20.69
CA LYS A 13 -12.07 -4.12 -19.84
C LYS A 13 -12.10 -4.88 -18.50
N PRO A 14 -11.76 -4.25 -17.38
CA PRO A 14 -11.64 -4.97 -16.12
C PRO A 14 -13.02 -5.37 -15.59
N THR A 15 -13.16 -6.62 -15.20
CA THR A 15 -14.23 -7.03 -14.29
C THR A 15 -13.70 -6.80 -12.87
N TYR A 16 -14.17 -5.76 -12.23
CA TYR A 16 -13.69 -5.37 -10.90
C TYR A 16 -14.12 -6.36 -9.82
N PRO A 17 -13.19 -6.88 -8.99
CA PRO A 17 -13.52 -7.70 -7.83
C PRO A 17 -14.34 -6.92 -6.79
N LYS A 18 -15.12 -7.65 -5.96
CA LYS A 18 -16.00 -7.07 -4.94
C LYS A 18 -15.27 -6.11 -4.00
N ASN A 19 -14.08 -6.47 -3.54
CA ASN A 19 -13.31 -5.63 -2.62
C ASN A 19 -12.79 -4.36 -3.30
N PHE A 20 -12.41 -4.44 -4.57
CA PHE A 20 -12.05 -3.24 -5.34
C PHE A 20 -13.25 -2.30 -5.52
N ILE A 21 -14.43 -2.84 -5.84
CA ILE A 21 -15.67 -2.05 -5.91
C ILE A 21 -15.92 -1.35 -4.57
N SER A 22 -15.75 -2.07 -3.45
CA SER A 22 -15.91 -1.48 -2.11
C SER A 22 -14.90 -0.37 -1.82
N ILE A 23 -13.66 -0.47 -2.32
CA ILE A 23 -12.66 0.61 -2.21
C ILE A 23 -13.17 1.86 -2.95
N VAL A 24 -13.64 1.70 -4.20
CA VAL A 24 -14.16 2.80 -5.02
C VAL A 24 -15.42 3.42 -4.40
N ASP A 25 -16.34 2.61 -3.88
CA ASP A 25 -17.57 3.09 -3.26
C ASP A 25 -17.31 3.96 -2.02
N ASN A 26 -16.24 3.65 -1.26
CA ASN A 26 -15.84 4.41 -0.09
C ASN A 26 -15.18 5.77 -0.42
N LEU A 27 -14.71 6.00 -1.65
CA LEU A 27 -14.09 7.26 -2.04
C LEU A 27 -15.07 8.43 -1.88
N GLN A 28 -14.54 9.62 -1.62
CA GLN A 28 -15.33 10.85 -1.67
C GLN A 28 -15.77 11.12 -3.12
N ASP A 29 -16.94 11.74 -3.33
CA ASP A 29 -17.49 11.92 -4.67
C ASP A 29 -16.56 12.71 -5.61
N GLN A 30 -15.83 13.67 -5.07
CA GLN A 30 -14.82 14.44 -5.81
C GLN A 30 -13.63 13.59 -6.29
N ASP A 31 -13.38 12.45 -5.64
CA ASP A 31 -12.27 11.55 -5.92
C ASP A 31 -12.68 10.38 -6.86
N LYS A 32 -13.99 10.19 -7.10
CA LYS A 32 -14.54 9.16 -8.00
C LYS A 32 -14.35 9.51 -9.48
N ARG A 33 -13.23 10.11 -9.85
CA ARG A 33 -12.87 10.38 -11.24
C ARG A 33 -12.29 9.11 -11.87
N GLU A 34 -12.55 8.93 -13.16
CA GLU A 34 -12.05 7.77 -13.91
C GLU A 34 -10.53 7.62 -13.82
N GLU A 35 -9.80 8.73 -13.80
CA GLU A 35 -8.35 8.76 -13.64
C GLU A 35 -7.91 8.17 -12.29
N ASN A 36 -8.53 8.59 -11.18
CA ASN A 36 -8.22 8.09 -9.84
C ASN A 36 -8.55 6.60 -9.71
N ILE A 37 -9.71 6.18 -10.20
CA ILE A 37 -10.13 4.78 -10.20
C ILE A 37 -9.14 3.94 -11.02
N SER A 38 -8.69 4.43 -12.16
CA SER A 38 -7.68 3.78 -12.99
C SER A 38 -6.33 3.64 -12.27
N GLN A 39 -5.89 4.65 -11.52
CA GLN A 39 -4.65 4.61 -10.74
C GLN A 39 -4.75 3.61 -9.58
N ILE A 40 -5.87 3.58 -8.85
CA ILE A 40 -6.10 2.61 -7.78
C ILE A 40 -6.15 1.19 -8.36
N TRP A 41 -6.83 1.00 -9.51
CA TRP A 41 -6.88 -0.30 -10.18
C TRP A 41 -5.51 -0.79 -10.59
N LYS A 42 -4.70 0.10 -11.14
CA LYS A 42 -3.32 -0.19 -11.51
C LYS A 42 -2.50 -0.64 -10.30
N ALA A 43 -2.63 0.03 -9.14
CA ALA A 43 -1.96 -0.35 -7.91
C ALA A 43 -2.46 -1.70 -7.38
N TYR A 44 -3.76 -1.95 -7.45
CA TYR A 44 -4.40 -3.19 -7.04
C TYR A 44 -3.88 -4.41 -7.82
N GLU A 45 -3.89 -4.32 -9.15
CA GLU A 45 -3.38 -5.41 -10.01
C GLU A 45 -1.86 -5.57 -9.89
N LEU A 46 -1.11 -4.48 -9.73
CA LEU A 46 0.33 -4.54 -9.50
C LEU A 46 0.65 -5.25 -8.17
N ALA A 47 -0.02 -4.89 -7.08
CA ALA A 47 0.15 -5.56 -5.79
C ALA A 47 -0.16 -7.05 -5.88
N LYS A 48 -1.24 -7.40 -6.57
CA LYS A 48 -1.64 -8.80 -6.80
C LYS A 48 -0.58 -9.58 -7.56
N GLU A 49 -0.02 -9.02 -8.62
CA GLU A 49 1.01 -9.68 -9.42
C GLU A 49 2.34 -9.79 -8.67
N LEU A 50 2.75 -8.74 -7.96
CA LEU A 50 4.00 -8.74 -7.18
C LEU A 50 4.01 -9.80 -6.07
N HIS A 51 2.86 -10.06 -5.45
CA HIS A 51 2.70 -10.99 -4.33
C HIS A 51 2.06 -12.33 -4.71
N LYS A 52 1.93 -12.65 -6.01
CA LYS A 52 1.19 -13.82 -6.50
C LYS A 52 1.67 -15.16 -5.95
N ASP A 53 2.98 -15.29 -5.72
CA ASP A 53 3.61 -16.51 -5.23
C ASP A 53 3.82 -16.51 -3.70
N GLN A 54 3.41 -15.44 -3.02
CA GLN A 54 3.57 -15.27 -1.58
C GLN A 54 2.30 -15.66 -0.83
N LYS A 55 2.49 -16.29 0.33
CA LYS A 55 1.41 -16.70 1.24
C LYS A 55 1.69 -16.21 2.66
N ARG A 56 0.62 -15.90 3.38
CA ARG A 56 0.65 -15.63 4.81
C ARG A 56 0.88 -16.93 5.60
N ALA A 57 1.24 -16.80 6.88
CA ALA A 57 1.33 -17.95 7.79
C ALA A 57 0.02 -18.74 7.91
N SER A 58 -1.13 -18.11 7.67
CA SER A 58 -2.46 -18.74 7.57
C SER A 58 -2.66 -19.60 6.31
N GLY A 59 -1.77 -19.49 5.31
CA GLY A 59 -1.88 -20.14 4.01
C GLY A 59 -2.63 -19.33 2.94
N GLU A 60 -3.23 -18.21 3.31
CA GLU A 60 -3.90 -17.30 2.37
C GLU A 60 -2.90 -16.57 1.46
N PRO A 61 -3.31 -16.17 0.23
CA PRO A 61 -2.48 -15.32 -0.62
C PRO A 61 -2.10 -14.02 0.09
N TYR A 62 -0.83 -13.61 0.00
CA TYR A 62 -0.36 -12.39 0.66
C TYR A 62 -1.11 -11.15 0.17
N PHE A 63 -1.48 -11.11 -1.10
CA PHE A 63 -2.27 -10.03 -1.68
C PHE A 63 -3.55 -9.71 -0.91
N THR A 64 -4.19 -10.70 -0.27
CA THR A 64 -5.38 -10.48 0.58
C THR A 64 -5.10 -9.44 1.68
N HIS A 65 -3.89 -9.43 2.24
CA HIS A 65 -3.46 -8.42 3.21
C HIS A 65 -3.38 -7.02 2.57
N CYS A 66 -2.69 -6.89 1.44
CA CYS A 66 -2.55 -5.62 0.72
C CYS A 66 -3.92 -5.03 0.35
N GLU A 67 -4.82 -5.88 -0.14
CA GLU A 67 -6.20 -5.53 -0.48
C GLU A 67 -6.97 -4.97 0.73
N HIS A 68 -6.88 -5.64 1.88
CA HIS A 68 -7.57 -5.20 3.11
C HIS A 68 -6.99 -3.90 3.68
N VAL A 69 -5.68 -3.68 3.59
CA VAL A 69 -5.08 -2.39 3.97
C VAL A 69 -5.64 -1.27 3.12
N GLY A 70 -5.72 -1.44 1.79
CA GLY A 70 -6.36 -0.49 0.89
C GLY A 70 -7.83 -0.25 1.22
N LEU A 71 -8.58 -1.31 1.57
CA LEU A 71 -9.98 -1.23 1.96
C LEU A 71 -10.17 -0.47 3.29
N ILE A 72 -9.32 -0.69 4.29
CA ILE A 72 -9.35 0.05 5.56
C ILE A 72 -9.13 1.54 5.31
N LEU A 73 -8.10 1.89 4.54
CA LEU A 73 -7.77 3.28 4.22
C LEU A 73 -8.91 3.97 3.46
N SER A 74 -9.56 3.28 2.52
CA SER A 74 -10.72 3.82 1.81
C SER A 74 -11.92 4.08 2.73
N LYS A 75 -12.18 3.21 3.71
CA LYS A 75 -13.21 3.41 4.74
C LYS A 75 -12.93 4.64 5.60
N TRP A 76 -11.67 4.95 5.85
CA TRP A 76 -11.27 6.17 6.56
C TRP A 76 -11.33 7.42 5.67
N ARG A 77 -11.67 7.27 4.39
CA ARG A 77 -11.77 8.35 3.40
C ARG A 77 -10.51 9.17 3.27
N ILE A 78 -9.38 8.47 3.31
CA ILE A 78 -8.04 9.05 3.11
C ILE A 78 -7.83 9.34 1.62
N ASP A 79 -6.87 10.20 1.29
CA ASP A 79 -6.55 10.58 -0.08
C ASP A 79 -6.09 9.40 -0.96
N ILE A 80 -6.19 9.58 -2.27
CA ILE A 80 -5.92 8.55 -3.28
C ILE A 80 -4.47 8.02 -3.20
N ASP A 81 -3.48 8.90 -3.04
CA ASP A 81 -2.07 8.50 -2.97
C ASP A 81 -1.80 7.61 -1.76
N THR A 82 -2.45 7.89 -0.63
CA THR A 82 -2.37 7.06 0.57
C THR A 82 -3.01 5.70 0.39
N ILE A 83 -4.15 5.60 -0.31
CA ILE A 83 -4.78 4.32 -0.64
C ILE A 83 -3.89 3.49 -1.57
N ILE A 84 -3.33 4.11 -2.60
CA ILE A 84 -2.38 3.48 -3.53
C ILE A 84 -1.14 2.99 -2.76
N ALA A 85 -0.57 3.83 -1.91
CA ALA A 85 0.59 3.46 -1.08
C ALA A 85 0.25 2.32 -0.11
N GLY A 86 -0.96 2.27 0.43
CA GLY A 86 -1.44 1.19 1.28
C GLY A 86 -1.56 -0.15 0.55
N LEU A 87 -2.04 -0.15 -0.69
CA LEU A 87 -2.07 -1.35 -1.55
C LEU A 87 -0.65 -1.87 -1.87
N LEU A 88 0.34 -0.99 -1.94
CA LEU A 88 1.72 -1.29 -2.36
C LEU A 88 2.73 -1.24 -1.20
N HIS A 89 2.29 -1.14 0.06
CA HIS A 89 3.16 -0.77 1.19
C HIS A 89 4.32 -1.73 1.43
N ASP A 90 4.14 -3.03 1.15
CA ASP A 90 5.17 -4.07 1.31
C ASP A 90 5.93 -4.36 0.02
N SER A 91 5.60 -3.71 -1.10
CA SER A 91 6.17 -4.05 -2.41
C SER A 91 7.68 -3.84 -2.50
N ILE A 92 8.23 -2.78 -1.91
CA ILE A 92 9.69 -2.53 -1.90
C ILE A 92 10.41 -3.50 -0.97
N GLU A 93 9.80 -3.88 0.16
CA GLU A 93 10.41 -4.74 1.17
C GLU A 93 10.41 -6.22 0.71
N ASP A 94 9.28 -6.68 0.18
CA ASP A 94 9.00 -8.10 -0.03
C ASP A 94 9.09 -8.55 -1.49
N THR A 95 9.36 -7.64 -2.43
CA THR A 95 9.45 -7.97 -3.86
C THR A 95 10.68 -7.35 -4.53
N SER A 96 10.87 -7.64 -5.82
CA SER A 96 12.00 -7.11 -6.59
C SER A 96 11.75 -5.75 -7.25
N ILE A 97 10.60 -5.10 -6.97
CA ILE A 97 10.28 -3.80 -7.56
C ILE A 97 11.17 -2.70 -6.97
N SER A 98 11.71 -1.87 -7.84
CA SER A 98 12.56 -0.75 -7.43
C SER A 98 11.75 0.53 -7.17
N ARG A 99 12.33 1.41 -6.36
CA ARG A 99 11.81 2.77 -6.16
C ARG A 99 11.59 3.51 -7.49
N THR A 100 12.56 3.41 -8.40
CA THR A 100 12.51 4.10 -9.70
C THR A 100 11.34 3.63 -10.54
N GLU A 101 11.05 2.33 -10.56
CA GLU A 101 9.90 1.77 -11.26
C GLU A 101 8.59 2.27 -10.65
N LEU A 102 8.45 2.28 -9.32
CA LEU A 102 7.25 2.80 -8.65
C LEU A 102 7.04 4.29 -8.95
N THR A 103 8.10 5.11 -8.89
CA THR A 103 8.01 6.55 -9.18
C THR A 103 7.60 6.81 -10.62
N SER A 104 8.08 6.03 -11.58
CA SER A 104 7.72 6.19 -12.99
C SER A 104 6.28 5.83 -13.29
N GLU A 105 5.70 4.92 -12.52
CA GLU A 105 4.35 4.40 -12.76
C GLU A 105 3.25 5.16 -11.97
N PHE A 106 3.59 5.70 -10.81
CA PHE A 106 2.64 6.44 -9.99
C PHE A 106 3.07 7.91 -9.86
N ASN A 107 3.67 8.27 -8.74
CA ASN A 107 4.28 9.59 -8.50
C ASN A 107 5.27 9.52 -7.33
N GLN A 108 5.97 10.63 -7.10
CA GLN A 108 6.96 10.73 -6.03
C GLN A 108 6.33 10.62 -4.63
N ASP A 109 5.11 11.14 -4.44
CA ASP A 109 4.40 11.11 -3.16
C ASP A 109 4.07 9.68 -2.75
N VAL A 110 3.47 8.88 -3.63
CA VAL A 110 3.20 7.45 -3.41
C VAL A 110 4.49 6.71 -3.04
N THR A 111 5.56 6.93 -3.79
CA THR A 111 6.84 6.27 -3.55
C THR A 111 7.44 6.66 -2.19
N ASN A 112 7.37 7.93 -1.83
CA ASN A 112 7.85 8.41 -0.53
C ASN A 112 7.06 7.81 0.65
N LEU A 113 5.74 7.64 0.49
CA LEU A 113 4.89 6.99 1.49
C LEU A 113 5.28 5.52 1.68
N ILE A 114 5.44 4.76 0.59
CA ILE A 114 5.85 3.34 0.63
C ILE A 114 7.22 3.20 1.31
N GLU A 115 8.21 4.03 0.92
CA GLU A 115 9.53 4.02 1.58
C GLU A 115 9.46 4.37 3.07
N GLY A 116 8.61 5.33 3.43
CA GLY A 116 8.38 5.71 4.82
C GLY A 116 7.88 4.52 5.64
N VAL A 117 6.92 3.76 5.11
CA VAL A 117 6.37 2.56 5.76
C VAL A 117 7.44 1.47 5.87
N THR A 118 8.20 1.19 4.80
CA THR A 118 9.30 0.22 4.78
C THR A 118 10.35 0.55 5.83
N LYS A 119 10.77 1.83 5.95
CA LYS A 119 11.73 2.28 6.96
C LYS A 119 11.24 2.11 8.39
N LEU A 120 9.92 2.28 8.62
CA LEU A 120 9.32 2.01 9.93
C LEU A 120 9.28 0.51 10.27
N SER A 121 9.13 -0.35 9.27
CA SER A 121 9.07 -1.81 9.44
C SER A 121 10.44 -2.41 9.73
N GLY A 122 11.50 -1.91 9.08
CA GLY A 122 12.85 -2.48 9.07
C GLY A 122 13.65 -2.36 10.37
N ILE A 123 13.01 -2.00 11.49
CA ILE A 123 13.71 -1.71 12.74
C ILE A 123 13.70 -2.90 13.68
N ARG A 124 14.88 -3.48 13.95
CA ARG A 124 15.09 -4.55 14.94
C ARG A 124 15.46 -3.97 16.30
N PHE A 125 14.88 -4.53 17.37
CA PHE A 125 15.05 -4.04 18.73
C PHE A 125 15.79 -5.05 19.61
N ASN A 126 16.68 -4.53 20.48
CA ASN A 126 17.48 -5.37 21.40
C ASN A 126 16.85 -5.57 22.79
N SER A 127 15.84 -4.80 23.16
CA SER A 127 15.06 -4.98 24.39
C SER A 127 13.69 -4.29 24.33
N LYS A 128 12.69 -4.81 25.10
CA LYS A 128 11.31 -4.24 25.12
C LYS A 128 11.24 -2.75 25.52
N LYS A 129 12.08 -2.29 26.44
CA LYS A 129 12.10 -0.88 26.86
C LYS A 129 12.75 0.04 25.83
N GLN A 130 13.84 -0.40 25.23
CA GLN A 130 14.54 0.31 24.16
C GLN A 130 13.67 0.34 22.90
N GLU A 131 12.97 -0.77 22.63
CA GLU A 131 11.97 -0.91 21.58
C GLU A 131 10.87 0.15 21.67
N GLN A 132 10.28 0.39 22.83
CA GLN A 132 9.22 1.38 23.02
C GLN A 132 9.73 2.81 22.81
N ALA A 133 10.89 3.17 23.32
CA ALA A 133 11.46 4.49 23.18
C ALA A 133 11.88 4.79 21.73
N GLU A 134 12.50 3.83 21.06
CA GLU A 134 12.90 3.95 19.66
C GLU A 134 11.71 3.95 18.71
N ASN A 135 10.68 3.15 18.95
CA ASN A 135 9.42 3.18 18.21
C ASN A 135 8.75 4.55 18.31
N PHE A 136 8.71 5.12 19.53
CA PHE A 136 8.14 6.44 19.76
C PHE A 136 8.93 7.52 19.02
N MET A 137 10.26 7.49 19.10
CA MET A 137 11.14 8.44 18.41
C MET A 137 11.02 8.34 16.88
N LYS A 138 10.92 7.14 16.34
CA LYS A 138 10.77 6.89 14.89
C LYS A 138 9.39 7.27 14.38
N MET A 139 8.36 6.98 15.14
CA MET A 139 7.01 7.48 14.89
C MET A 139 7.03 9.03 14.85
N PHE A 140 7.70 9.67 15.79
CA PHE A 140 7.82 11.12 15.86
C PHE A 140 8.61 11.70 14.66
N LEU A 141 9.71 11.08 14.28
CA LEU A 141 10.52 11.47 13.11
C LEU A 141 9.76 11.25 11.79
N SER A 142 8.93 10.21 11.72
CA SER A 142 8.08 9.92 10.56
C SER A 142 6.90 10.89 10.49
N MET A 143 6.31 11.26 11.63
CA MET A 143 5.27 12.30 11.72
C MET A 143 5.78 13.66 11.25
N ALA A 144 7.05 13.96 11.52
CA ALA A 144 7.68 15.21 11.07
C ALA A 144 7.85 15.27 9.54
N LYS A 145 7.78 14.13 8.84
CA LYS A 145 7.86 14.06 7.38
C LYS A 145 6.48 13.96 6.73
N ASP A 146 5.68 12.96 7.09
CA ASP A 146 4.33 12.76 6.57
C ASP A 146 3.53 11.83 7.48
N ILE A 147 2.45 12.34 8.07
CA ILE A 147 1.57 11.57 8.97
C ILE A 147 0.89 10.40 8.27
N ARG A 148 0.73 10.46 6.94
CA ARG A 148 0.09 9.40 6.15
C ARG A 148 0.84 8.07 6.26
N VAL A 149 2.16 8.08 6.44
CA VAL A 149 3.00 6.90 6.70
C VAL A 149 2.50 6.14 7.93
N ILE A 150 2.16 6.88 9.00
CA ILE A 150 1.64 6.30 10.25
C ILE A 150 0.23 5.76 10.04
N ILE A 151 -0.61 6.48 9.31
CA ILE A 151 -1.98 6.05 8.98
C ILE A 151 -1.94 4.72 8.23
N ILE A 152 -1.06 4.57 7.25
CA ILE A 152 -0.86 3.30 6.52
C ILE A 152 -0.41 2.21 7.50
N LYS A 153 0.54 2.51 8.39
CA LYS A 153 1.05 1.52 9.36
C LYS A 153 -0.01 1.10 10.39
N PHE A 154 -0.93 1.99 10.76
CA PHE A 154 -2.09 1.62 11.58
C PHE A 154 -3.06 0.70 10.84
N ALA A 155 -3.33 0.96 9.55
CA ALA A 155 -4.17 0.09 8.74
C ALA A 155 -3.55 -1.31 8.58
N ASP A 156 -2.23 -1.40 8.33
CA ASP A 156 -1.47 -2.64 8.32
C ASP A 156 -1.61 -3.40 9.64
N ARG A 157 -1.33 -2.74 10.76
CA ARG A 157 -1.45 -3.34 12.10
C ARG A 157 -2.87 -3.81 12.40
N LEU A 158 -3.87 -3.03 12.07
CA LEU A 158 -5.27 -3.36 12.31
C LEU A 158 -5.67 -4.65 11.58
N HIS A 159 -5.18 -4.85 10.36
CA HIS A 159 -5.44 -6.09 9.61
C HIS A 159 -4.64 -7.30 10.16
N ASN A 160 -3.49 -7.06 10.80
CA ASN A 160 -2.65 -8.13 11.37
C ASN A 160 -3.09 -8.57 12.78
N MET A 161 -4.01 -7.87 13.42
CA MET A 161 -4.61 -8.24 14.69
C MET A 161 -5.73 -9.25 14.54
#